data_f0ae3a81f1abbaa77b8a7bb638b0b69a
#
_entry.id   f0ae3a81f1abbaa77b8a7bb638b0b69a
#
_cell.length_a   1.000
_cell.length_b   1.000
_cell.length_c   1.000
_cell.angle_alpha   90.00
_cell.angle_beta   90.00
_cell.angle_gamma   90.00
#
_symmetry.space_group_name_H-M   'P 1'
#
loop_
_entity.id
_entity.type
_entity.pdbx_description
1 polymer ?
#
loop_
_entity_poly.entity_id
_entity_poly.type
_entity_poly.pdbx_seq_one_letter_code
_entity_poly.pdbx_strand_id
1 'polypeptide(L)'
;MGKHVMQNLRAIFYFLLLVTAAFSAGAEPFSVGDVEASEGTQVSGFLDVPAGTDAGSKIPITVIHGATPGPVLALLAGVHGYEYPPITALQSIRSEIDPTLLRGTVILVHVANLPSFLGRTIYYSPVDGENLNRMFPGDPEGTLSQRIAHQITTKVIDQADYLIDLHSGDGNEALRPYVYMPVTGDTVFDQKIKGMAVAFGLDHIVIDTGPQYASGPSLFSDQTALVRGIPAITTETGQSGSNDPHWSELAKSGIWNVLRHLRMVPGVEIPNLGITWLTDYQVVKSPASGIFKPATKDGYTVTKGALLGVLVDFFGNEITKIRAPFSGVINYVISTPPVTKGEPVAMMSKIQGH
;
A
#
# COMPACT_ATOMS: atom_id res chain seq x y z
N MET A 1 -81.66 42.84 46.47
CA MET A 1 -82.05 41.86 45.47
C MET A 1 -81.25 42.15 44.23
N GLY A 2 -80.10 41.51 44.11
CA GLY A 2 -79.13 41.72 42.99
C GLY A 2 -78.87 40.37 42.29
N LYS A 3 -79.02 40.31 41.02
CA LYS A 3 -78.66 39.16 40.16
C LYS A 3 -77.27 39.39 39.58
N HIS A 4 -76.34 38.56 39.93
CA HIS A 4 -75.04 38.49 39.29
C HIS A 4 -75.13 37.76 37.95
N VAL A 5 -74.62 38.38 36.90
CA VAL A 5 -74.41 37.80 35.59
C VAL A 5 -72.95 37.36 35.54
N MET A 6 -72.70 36.07 35.44
CA MET A 6 -71.34 35.52 35.17
C MET A 6 -71.13 35.50 33.67
N GLN A 7 -70.12 36.24 33.22
CA GLN A 7 -69.58 36.12 31.84
C GLN A 7 -68.48 35.07 31.79
N ASN A 8 -68.70 34.05 30.96
CA ASN A 8 -67.70 33.04 30.65
C ASN A 8 -66.75 33.53 29.55
N LEU A 9 -65.50 33.82 29.89
CA LEU A 9 -64.40 34.00 28.95
C LEU A 9 -63.86 32.62 28.54
N ARG A 10 -64.07 32.19 27.32
CA ARG A 10 -63.38 31.08 26.71
C ARG A 10 -62.03 31.58 26.13
N ALA A 11 -60.94 31.25 26.76
CA ALA A 11 -59.58 31.42 26.24
C ALA A 11 -59.31 30.30 25.24
N ILE A 12 -59.16 30.65 23.95
CA ILE A 12 -58.69 29.71 22.89
C ILE A 12 -57.16 29.78 22.89
N PHE A 13 -56.51 28.70 23.34
CA PHE A 13 -55.07 28.51 23.19
C PHE A 13 -54.79 27.98 21.77
N TYR A 14 -54.19 28.82 20.91
CA TYR A 14 -53.55 28.34 19.69
C TYR A 14 -52.20 27.75 19.99
N PHE A 15 -52.09 26.47 19.89
CA PHE A 15 -50.80 25.76 19.96
C PHE A 15 -50.14 25.88 18.57
N LEU A 16 -49.18 26.81 18.45
CA LEU A 16 -48.37 26.90 17.24
C LEU A 16 -47.34 25.76 17.23
N LEU A 17 -47.58 24.69 16.48
CA LEU A 17 -46.60 23.63 16.24
C LEU A 17 -45.49 24.20 15.31
N LEU A 18 -44.38 24.63 15.91
CA LEU A 18 -43.15 24.89 15.16
C LEU A 18 -42.55 23.55 14.73
N VAL A 19 -42.82 23.16 13.49
CA VAL A 19 -42.10 22.07 12.81
C VAL A 19 -40.72 22.66 12.45
N THR A 20 -39.73 22.47 13.30
CA THR A 20 -38.33 22.67 12.93
C THR A 20 -37.96 21.56 11.94
N ALA A 21 -37.95 21.87 10.66
CA ALA A 21 -37.26 21.06 9.67
C ALA A 21 -35.77 21.05 10.05
N ALA A 22 -35.33 19.95 10.66
CA ALA A 22 -33.92 19.67 10.80
C ALA A 22 -33.38 19.48 9.37
N PHE A 23 -32.80 20.51 8.80
CA PHE A 23 -31.91 20.34 7.68
C PHE A 23 -30.77 19.46 8.20
N SER A 24 -30.75 18.20 7.80
CA SER A 24 -29.57 17.36 7.89
C SER A 24 -28.52 18.08 7.07
N ALA A 25 -27.58 18.77 7.72
CA ALA A 25 -26.38 19.19 7.06
C ALA A 25 -25.73 17.90 6.58
N GLY A 26 -25.72 17.68 5.26
CA GLY A 26 -24.99 16.57 4.66
C GLY A 26 -23.56 16.64 5.18
N ALA A 27 -22.94 15.47 5.43
CA ALA A 27 -21.54 15.47 5.80
C ALA A 27 -20.71 16.18 4.71
N GLU A 28 -19.68 16.89 5.13
CA GLU A 28 -18.77 17.55 4.20
C GLU A 28 -18.16 16.51 3.25
N PRO A 29 -18.03 16.82 1.95
CA PRO A 29 -17.40 15.92 1.00
C PRO A 29 -15.94 15.62 1.40
N PHE A 30 -15.47 14.43 1.08
CA PHE A 30 -14.07 14.05 1.27
C PHE A 30 -13.29 14.38 0.00
N SER A 31 -12.21 15.16 0.13
CA SER A 31 -11.43 15.66 -1.02
C SER A 31 -9.98 15.19 -0.97
N VAL A 32 -9.47 14.72 -2.11
CA VAL A 32 -8.05 14.42 -2.33
C VAL A 32 -7.59 15.22 -3.55
N GLY A 33 -6.90 16.33 -3.31
CA GLY A 33 -6.68 17.35 -4.35
C GLY A 33 -8.01 17.89 -4.88
N ASP A 34 -8.20 17.85 -6.19
CA ASP A 34 -9.43 18.30 -6.86
C ASP A 34 -10.48 17.18 -7.01
N VAL A 35 -10.20 15.97 -6.50
CA VAL A 35 -11.14 14.84 -6.53
C VAL A 35 -11.96 14.85 -5.26
N GLU A 36 -13.25 15.15 -5.39
CA GLU A 36 -14.18 15.32 -4.28
C GLU A 36 -15.33 14.32 -4.38
N ALA A 37 -15.58 13.56 -3.32
CA ALA A 37 -16.65 12.59 -3.22
C ALA A 37 -17.61 12.98 -2.09
N SER A 38 -18.90 13.11 -2.40
CA SER A 38 -19.97 13.26 -1.40
C SER A 38 -20.16 11.93 -0.63
N GLU A 39 -20.78 12.02 0.54
CA GLU A 39 -21.16 10.85 1.35
C GLU A 39 -21.95 9.81 0.52
N GLY A 40 -21.58 8.54 0.63
CA GLY A 40 -22.19 7.42 -0.10
C GLY A 40 -21.88 7.41 -1.59
N THR A 41 -20.82 8.10 -2.05
CA THR A 41 -20.44 8.15 -3.46
C THR A 41 -18.97 7.79 -3.70
N GLN A 42 -18.62 7.55 -4.96
CA GLN A 42 -17.24 7.44 -5.40
C GLN A 42 -16.96 8.34 -6.60
N VAL A 43 -15.75 8.92 -6.62
CA VAL A 43 -15.30 9.78 -7.72
C VAL A 43 -13.88 9.42 -8.09
N SER A 44 -13.61 9.27 -9.38
CA SER A 44 -12.25 9.04 -9.92
C SER A 44 -11.75 10.29 -10.64
N GLY A 45 -10.47 10.54 -10.53
CA GLY A 45 -9.82 11.70 -11.17
C GLY A 45 -8.29 11.56 -11.12
N PHE A 46 -7.61 12.68 -11.19
CA PHE A 46 -6.16 12.72 -11.17
C PHE A 46 -5.68 13.76 -10.16
N LEU A 47 -4.60 13.41 -9.43
CA LEU A 47 -3.77 14.41 -8.78
C LEU A 47 -2.76 14.92 -9.80
N ASP A 48 -2.69 16.22 -9.99
CA ASP A 48 -1.70 16.83 -10.84
C ASP A 48 -0.35 16.92 -10.11
N VAL A 49 0.71 16.47 -10.76
CA VAL A 49 2.09 16.69 -10.35
C VAL A 49 2.64 17.81 -11.21
N PRO A 50 2.88 19.00 -10.64
CA PRO A 50 3.28 20.18 -11.42
C PRO A 50 4.52 19.94 -12.26
N ALA A 51 4.62 20.63 -13.40
CA ALA A 51 5.83 20.67 -14.20
C ALA A 51 6.99 21.33 -13.41
N GLY A 52 8.21 20.85 -13.68
CA GLY A 52 9.44 21.43 -13.18
C GLY A 52 10.40 21.62 -14.34
N THR A 53 11.55 20.93 -14.29
CA THR A 53 12.47 20.81 -15.45
C THR A 53 11.92 19.84 -16.52
N ASP A 54 10.89 19.09 -16.19
CA ASP A 54 10.13 18.15 -17.02
C ASP A 54 8.67 18.55 -17.12
N ALA A 55 7.87 17.81 -17.90
CA ALA A 55 6.46 18.13 -18.17
C ALA A 55 5.51 17.85 -16.97
N GLY A 56 6.04 17.39 -15.83
CA GLY A 56 5.20 16.90 -14.73
C GLY A 56 4.53 15.54 -15.02
N SER A 57 3.53 15.20 -14.21
CA SER A 57 2.80 13.93 -14.33
C SER A 57 1.37 14.07 -13.78
N LYS A 58 0.65 12.94 -13.82
CA LYS A 58 -0.67 12.79 -13.20
C LYS A 58 -0.73 11.48 -12.44
N ILE A 59 -1.38 11.47 -11.29
CA ILE A 59 -1.58 10.27 -10.48
C ILE A 59 -3.08 9.92 -10.52
N PRO A 60 -3.48 8.81 -11.17
CA PRO A 60 -4.88 8.39 -11.19
C PRO A 60 -5.31 7.91 -9.81
N ILE A 61 -6.37 8.51 -9.28
CA ILE A 61 -6.93 8.19 -7.96
C ILE A 61 -8.43 7.94 -8.03
N THR A 62 -8.95 7.24 -7.03
CA THR A 62 -10.38 7.18 -6.73
C THR A 62 -10.59 7.43 -5.24
N VAL A 63 -11.54 8.28 -4.92
CA VAL A 63 -12.05 8.48 -3.56
C VAL A 63 -13.39 7.76 -3.46
N ILE A 64 -13.50 6.82 -2.53
CA ILE A 64 -14.77 6.15 -2.18
C ILE A 64 -15.13 6.62 -0.78
N HIS A 65 -16.09 7.55 -0.69
CA HIS A 65 -16.54 8.12 0.59
C HIS A 65 -17.82 7.42 1.05
N GLY A 66 -17.71 6.68 2.15
CA GLY A 66 -18.79 5.85 2.68
C GLY A 66 -19.93 6.67 3.26
N ALA A 67 -21.13 6.06 3.28
CA ALA A 67 -22.34 6.65 3.87
C ALA A 67 -22.32 6.67 5.41
N THR A 68 -21.30 6.14 6.06
CA THR A 68 -21.19 6.08 7.53
C THR A 68 -19.79 6.53 7.96
N PRO A 69 -19.67 7.38 8.99
CA PRO A 69 -18.36 7.78 9.52
C PRO A 69 -17.49 6.60 9.93
N GLY A 70 -16.19 6.66 9.63
CA GLY A 70 -15.23 5.61 9.92
C GLY A 70 -13.81 6.05 9.56
N PRO A 71 -12.84 5.12 9.57
CA PRO A 71 -11.45 5.45 9.26
C PRO A 71 -11.23 5.72 7.78
N VAL A 72 -10.10 6.36 7.47
CA VAL A 72 -9.59 6.57 6.13
C VAL A 72 -8.49 5.54 5.85
N LEU A 73 -8.69 4.66 4.86
CA LEU A 73 -7.70 3.71 4.39
C LEU A 73 -7.15 4.16 3.05
N ALA A 74 -5.85 4.42 2.98
CA ALA A 74 -5.14 4.66 1.74
C ALA A 74 -4.56 3.34 1.19
N LEU A 75 -4.79 3.08 -0.09
CA LEU A 75 -4.25 1.96 -0.85
C LEU A 75 -3.39 2.53 -1.98
N LEU A 76 -2.09 2.27 -1.92
CA LEU A 76 -1.10 2.79 -2.86
C LEU A 76 -0.60 1.66 -3.75
N ALA A 77 -0.71 1.79 -5.08
CA ALA A 77 -0.16 0.84 -6.04
C ALA A 77 0.62 1.54 -7.16
N GLY A 78 1.45 0.79 -7.88
CA GLY A 78 2.19 1.29 -9.02
C GLY A 78 3.28 2.29 -8.66
N VAL A 79 3.90 2.15 -7.50
CA VAL A 79 5.13 2.87 -7.12
C VAL A 79 6.26 2.48 -8.07
N HIS A 80 6.35 1.19 -8.42
CA HIS A 80 7.17 0.70 -9.52
C HIS A 80 6.30 0.31 -10.73
N GLY A 81 6.84 0.53 -11.93
CA GLY A 81 6.06 0.48 -13.17
C GLY A 81 5.68 -0.91 -13.66
N TYR A 82 6.39 -1.95 -13.24
CA TYR A 82 6.17 -3.34 -13.64
C TYR A 82 5.30 -4.16 -12.67
N GLU A 83 4.87 -3.56 -11.57
CA GLU A 83 4.12 -4.23 -10.52
C GLU A 83 2.61 -4.18 -10.81
N TYR A 84 2.19 -4.96 -11.83
CA TYR A 84 0.83 -4.91 -12.37
C TYR A 84 -0.27 -5.49 -11.47
N PRO A 85 -0.06 -6.59 -10.71
CA PRO A 85 -1.14 -7.22 -9.96
C PRO A 85 -1.83 -6.30 -8.95
N PRO A 86 -1.14 -5.50 -8.12
CA PRO A 86 -1.79 -4.53 -7.25
C PRO A 86 -2.61 -3.48 -8.00
N ILE A 87 -2.10 -2.99 -9.15
CA ILE A 87 -2.81 -2.02 -9.99
C ILE A 87 -4.15 -2.60 -10.45
N THR A 88 -4.13 -3.83 -10.96
CA THR A 88 -5.31 -4.55 -11.42
C THR A 88 -6.28 -4.86 -10.27
N ALA A 89 -5.74 -5.21 -9.09
CA ALA A 89 -6.55 -5.42 -7.89
C ALA A 89 -7.32 -4.16 -7.49
N LEU A 90 -6.68 -2.98 -7.49
CA LEU A 90 -7.34 -1.73 -7.17
C LEU A 90 -8.42 -1.34 -8.20
N GLN A 91 -8.24 -1.67 -9.47
CA GLN A 91 -9.26 -1.48 -10.49
C GLN A 91 -10.52 -2.31 -10.21
N SER A 92 -10.35 -3.57 -9.76
CA SER A 92 -11.46 -4.44 -9.36
C SER A 92 -12.13 -3.93 -8.08
N ILE A 93 -11.36 -3.63 -7.04
CA ILE A 93 -11.84 -3.08 -5.76
C ILE A 93 -12.70 -1.84 -5.99
N ARG A 94 -12.26 -0.92 -6.85
CA ARG A 94 -13.02 0.27 -7.21
C ARG A 94 -14.45 -0.04 -7.66
N SER A 95 -14.65 -1.11 -8.42
CA SER A 95 -15.96 -1.49 -8.94
C SER A 95 -16.79 -2.35 -7.99
N GLU A 96 -16.16 -2.96 -6.97
CA GLU A 96 -16.79 -3.91 -6.06
C GLU A 96 -17.22 -3.26 -4.73
N ILE A 97 -16.57 -2.19 -4.29
CA ILE A 97 -16.97 -1.48 -3.07
C ILE A 97 -18.24 -0.68 -3.35
N ASP A 98 -19.30 -0.99 -2.59
CA ASP A 98 -20.53 -0.18 -2.55
C ASP A 98 -20.34 0.96 -1.53
N PRO A 99 -20.26 2.23 -1.96
CA PRO A 99 -20.09 3.36 -1.06
C PRO A 99 -21.21 3.51 -0.03
N THR A 100 -22.42 3.02 -0.36
CA THR A 100 -23.57 3.10 0.57
C THR A 100 -23.45 2.14 1.75
N LEU A 101 -22.64 1.10 1.62
CA LEU A 101 -22.35 0.12 2.67
C LEU A 101 -20.98 0.32 3.32
N LEU A 102 -20.17 1.22 2.79
CA LEU A 102 -18.84 1.53 3.31
C LEU A 102 -18.96 2.40 4.55
N ARG A 103 -18.11 2.11 5.53
CA ARG A 103 -17.88 2.93 6.70
C ARG A 103 -16.50 3.58 6.61
N GLY A 104 -16.44 4.91 6.63
CA GLY A 104 -15.23 5.67 6.43
C GLY A 104 -14.91 5.92 4.96
N THR A 105 -13.65 6.10 4.62
CA THR A 105 -13.20 6.45 3.27
C THR A 105 -12.12 5.51 2.79
N VAL A 106 -12.13 5.14 1.52
CA VAL A 106 -11.03 4.44 0.86
C VAL A 106 -10.46 5.34 -0.22
N ILE A 107 -9.17 5.62 -0.15
CA ILE A 107 -8.41 6.35 -1.18
C ILE A 107 -7.63 5.32 -1.98
N LEU A 108 -7.90 5.21 -3.28
CA LEU A 108 -7.17 4.33 -4.19
C LEU A 108 -6.21 5.17 -5.02
N VAL A 109 -4.91 4.96 -4.86
CA VAL A 109 -3.89 5.44 -5.80
C VAL A 109 -3.59 4.30 -6.76
N HIS A 110 -4.16 4.36 -7.97
CA HIS A 110 -4.10 3.25 -8.92
C HIS A 110 -2.73 3.03 -9.50
N VAL A 111 -2.04 4.11 -9.89
CA VAL A 111 -0.68 4.09 -10.45
C VAL A 111 0.06 5.32 -9.95
N ALA A 112 0.90 5.14 -8.92
CA ALA A 112 1.66 6.23 -8.33
C ALA A 112 2.66 6.84 -9.32
N ASN A 113 3.37 5.99 -10.07
CA ASN A 113 4.41 6.37 -11.02
C ASN A 113 3.97 6.07 -12.47
N LEU A 114 3.09 6.92 -12.99
CA LEU A 114 2.56 6.76 -14.34
C LEU A 114 3.66 6.72 -15.43
N PRO A 115 4.74 7.53 -15.38
CA PRO A 115 5.84 7.44 -16.33
C PRO A 115 6.52 6.06 -16.33
N SER A 116 6.79 5.48 -15.16
CA SER A 116 7.40 4.15 -15.04
C SER A 116 6.48 3.04 -15.55
N PHE A 117 5.18 3.14 -15.25
CA PHE A 117 4.17 2.20 -15.75
C PHE A 117 4.08 2.20 -17.28
N LEU A 118 3.94 3.39 -17.89
CA LEU A 118 3.85 3.52 -19.35
C LEU A 118 5.20 3.19 -20.04
N GLY A 119 6.31 3.52 -19.39
CA GLY A 119 7.67 3.23 -19.85
C GLY A 119 8.07 1.76 -19.71
N ARG A 120 7.33 0.98 -18.90
CA ARG A 120 7.70 -0.40 -18.52
C ARG A 120 9.14 -0.46 -17.99
N THR A 121 9.41 0.34 -16.96
CA THR A 121 10.73 0.41 -16.35
C THR A 121 10.75 -0.29 -14.99
N ILE A 122 11.81 -1.06 -14.75
CA ILE A 122 12.06 -1.75 -13.50
C ILE A 122 12.63 -0.74 -12.49
N TYR A 123 12.02 -0.60 -11.30
CA TYR A 123 12.38 0.26 -10.19
C TYR A 123 12.47 1.77 -10.49
N TYR A 124 13.08 2.16 -11.61
CA TYR A 124 13.51 3.53 -11.85
C TYR A 124 12.60 4.26 -12.83
N SER A 125 12.31 5.52 -12.54
CA SER A 125 11.58 6.40 -13.43
C SER A 125 12.39 6.69 -14.70
N PRO A 126 11.78 6.59 -15.90
CA PRO A 126 12.47 6.89 -17.16
C PRO A 126 12.71 8.39 -17.36
N VAL A 127 12.15 9.26 -16.51
CA VAL A 127 12.26 10.71 -16.63
C VAL A 127 13.46 11.25 -15.87
N ASP A 128 13.64 10.83 -14.62
CA ASP A 128 14.68 11.35 -13.73
C ASP A 128 15.67 10.29 -13.24
N GLY A 129 15.43 9.01 -13.55
CA GLY A 129 16.32 7.90 -13.15
C GLY A 129 16.22 7.53 -11.66
N GLU A 130 15.25 8.09 -10.93
CA GLU A 130 15.09 7.87 -9.50
C GLU A 130 14.14 6.70 -9.22
N ASN A 131 14.34 6.03 -8.07
CA ASN A 131 13.38 5.08 -7.54
C ASN A 131 12.39 5.83 -6.65
N LEU A 132 11.10 5.88 -7.07
CA LEU A 132 10.06 6.61 -6.34
C LEU A 132 9.99 6.17 -4.86
N ASN A 133 10.15 4.87 -4.58
CA ASN A 133 10.14 4.35 -3.21
C ASN A 133 11.47 4.60 -2.46
N ARG A 134 12.20 5.66 -2.82
CA ARG A 134 13.34 6.23 -2.10
C ARG A 134 13.22 7.74 -1.98
N MET A 135 12.12 8.30 -2.52
CA MET A 135 11.95 9.75 -2.61
C MET A 135 10.97 10.30 -1.57
N PHE A 136 10.28 9.47 -0.81
CA PHE A 136 9.34 9.93 0.23
C PHE A 136 10.07 10.60 1.42
N PRO A 137 9.49 11.66 1.99
CA PRO A 137 8.16 12.23 1.77
C PRO A 137 8.04 13.14 0.55
N GLY A 138 9.10 13.31 -0.21
CA GLY A 138 9.14 14.13 -1.41
C GLY A 138 9.54 15.59 -1.17
N ASP A 139 9.77 16.28 -2.28
CA ASP A 139 10.09 17.72 -2.35
C ASP A 139 9.29 18.34 -3.50
N PRO A 140 8.47 19.40 -3.26
CA PRO A 140 7.67 20.03 -4.30
C PRO A 140 8.51 20.73 -5.38
N GLU A 141 9.75 21.10 -5.08
CA GLU A 141 10.70 21.74 -6.01
C GLU A 141 11.76 20.75 -6.56
N GLY A 142 11.66 19.48 -6.20
CA GLY A 142 12.63 18.46 -6.56
C GLY A 142 12.42 17.83 -7.94
N THR A 143 13.02 16.65 -8.14
CA THR A 143 12.86 15.84 -9.35
C THR A 143 11.39 15.40 -9.52
N LEU A 144 11.02 14.83 -10.67
CA LEU A 144 9.66 14.34 -10.88
C LEU A 144 9.25 13.34 -9.81
N SER A 145 10.11 12.36 -9.49
CA SER A 145 9.84 11.36 -8.45
C SER A 145 9.68 11.99 -7.07
N GLN A 146 10.44 13.01 -6.73
CA GLN A 146 10.28 13.75 -5.47
C GLN A 146 8.94 14.52 -5.44
N ARG A 147 8.53 15.14 -6.54
CA ARG A 147 7.24 15.82 -6.62
C ARG A 147 6.05 14.85 -6.58
N ILE A 148 6.18 13.68 -7.22
CA ILE A 148 5.17 12.59 -7.09
C ILE A 148 5.05 12.16 -5.62
N ALA A 149 6.17 11.85 -4.95
CA ALA A 149 6.20 11.47 -3.54
C ALA A 149 5.58 12.56 -2.65
N HIS A 150 5.87 13.85 -2.92
CA HIS A 150 5.30 14.98 -2.21
C HIS A 150 3.76 15.06 -2.36
N GLN A 151 3.23 14.89 -3.57
CA GLN A 151 1.78 14.89 -3.81
C GLN A 151 1.10 13.72 -3.08
N ILE A 152 1.68 12.51 -3.14
CA ILE A 152 1.14 11.35 -2.43
C ILE A 152 1.20 11.57 -0.91
N THR A 153 2.29 12.09 -0.39
CA THR A 153 2.44 12.37 1.04
C THR A 153 1.40 13.36 1.53
N THR A 154 1.33 14.54 0.88
CA THR A 154 0.51 15.66 1.39
C THR A 154 -0.97 15.54 1.07
N LYS A 155 -1.33 14.83 -0.01
CA LYS A 155 -2.73 14.70 -0.44
C LYS A 155 -3.37 13.36 -0.08
N VAL A 156 -2.56 12.30 0.16
CA VAL A 156 -3.07 10.96 0.44
C VAL A 156 -2.66 10.51 1.84
N ILE A 157 -1.35 10.41 2.13
CA ILE A 157 -0.86 9.85 3.39
C ILE A 157 -1.28 10.72 4.58
N ASP A 158 -1.12 12.05 4.48
CA ASP A 158 -1.45 12.98 5.59
C ASP A 158 -2.95 13.00 5.94
N GLN A 159 -3.82 12.40 5.12
CA GLN A 159 -5.27 12.28 5.38
C GLN A 159 -5.68 10.87 5.83
N ALA A 160 -4.77 9.89 5.83
CA ALA A 160 -5.08 8.51 6.11
C ALA A 160 -4.97 8.17 7.60
N ASP A 161 -5.83 7.26 8.08
CA ASP A 161 -5.70 6.61 9.37
C ASP A 161 -4.90 5.30 9.26
N TYR A 162 -4.85 4.70 8.06
CA TYR A 162 -4.14 3.46 7.73
C TYR A 162 -3.62 3.50 6.29
N LEU A 163 -2.48 2.87 6.04
CA LEU A 163 -1.89 2.74 4.70
C LEU A 163 -1.56 1.28 4.37
N ILE A 164 -1.85 0.87 3.14
CA ILE A 164 -1.25 -0.32 2.53
C ILE A 164 -0.49 0.11 1.29
N ASP A 165 0.83 -0.08 1.30
CA ASP A 165 1.67 0.05 0.11
C ASP A 165 1.70 -1.31 -0.61
N LEU A 166 1.12 -1.34 -1.80
CA LEU A 166 0.85 -2.56 -2.55
C LEU A 166 1.90 -2.73 -3.65
N HIS A 167 2.77 -3.70 -3.45
CA HIS A 167 3.82 -4.09 -4.38
C HIS A 167 3.65 -5.51 -4.91
N SER A 168 4.47 -5.88 -5.88
CA SER A 168 4.72 -7.23 -6.34
C SER A 168 6.17 -7.37 -6.76
N GLY A 169 6.64 -8.61 -7.01
CA GLY A 169 7.96 -8.77 -7.65
C GLY A 169 8.00 -8.00 -8.96
N ASP A 170 8.96 -7.07 -9.06
CA ASP A 170 9.17 -6.24 -10.26
C ASP A 170 9.54 -7.12 -11.47
N GLY A 171 9.71 -6.54 -12.63
CA GLY A 171 9.93 -7.26 -13.90
C GLY A 171 11.06 -8.29 -13.90
N ASN A 172 11.96 -8.22 -12.93
CA ASN A 172 13.10 -9.12 -12.78
C ASN A 172 13.06 -10.00 -11.51
N GLU A 173 12.00 -9.98 -10.70
CA GLU A 173 11.94 -10.70 -9.43
C GLU A 173 10.93 -11.85 -9.45
N ALA A 174 11.42 -13.10 -9.41
CA ALA A 174 10.61 -14.25 -9.01
C ALA A 174 10.47 -14.20 -7.49
N LEU A 175 9.25 -13.93 -7.02
CA LEU A 175 8.97 -13.57 -5.63
C LEU A 175 7.86 -14.44 -5.06
N ARG A 176 8.06 -14.99 -3.86
CA ARG A 176 6.99 -15.55 -3.06
C ARG A 176 6.20 -14.44 -2.38
N PRO A 177 4.86 -14.41 -2.44
CA PRO A 177 4.08 -13.40 -1.76
C PRO A 177 4.32 -13.34 -0.25
N TYR A 178 4.47 -12.12 0.29
CA TYR A 178 4.63 -11.87 1.72
C TYR A 178 4.18 -10.44 2.10
N VAL A 179 4.06 -10.21 3.41
CA VAL A 179 3.80 -8.88 3.99
C VAL A 179 5.04 -8.43 4.75
N TYR A 180 5.51 -7.20 4.53
CA TYR A 180 6.39 -6.52 5.48
C TYR A 180 5.56 -5.95 6.62
N MET A 181 5.91 -6.32 7.84
CA MET A 181 5.33 -5.83 9.09
C MET A 181 6.38 -5.01 9.84
N PRO A 182 6.37 -3.70 9.70
CA PRO A 182 7.26 -2.83 10.45
C PRO A 182 7.04 -2.95 11.97
N VAL A 183 8.12 -2.81 12.73
CA VAL A 183 8.11 -2.75 14.20
C VAL A 183 8.76 -1.44 14.63
N THR A 184 7.98 -0.58 15.29
CA THR A 184 8.42 0.76 15.70
C THR A 184 8.94 0.80 17.14
N GLY A 185 8.55 -0.21 17.96
CA GLY A 185 8.83 -0.28 19.38
C GLY A 185 7.71 0.27 20.26
N ASP A 186 6.70 0.92 19.68
CA ASP A 186 5.45 1.24 20.39
C ASP A 186 4.49 0.04 20.30
N THR A 187 4.32 -0.65 21.43
CA THR A 187 3.54 -1.89 21.49
C THR A 187 2.09 -1.72 21.01
N VAL A 188 1.44 -0.60 21.34
CA VAL A 188 0.04 -0.36 20.95
C VAL A 188 -0.08 -0.08 19.47
N PHE A 189 0.86 0.70 18.95
CA PHE A 189 0.93 1.01 17.53
C PHE A 189 1.30 -0.24 16.71
N ASP A 190 2.30 -1.00 17.15
CA ASP A 190 2.75 -2.23 16.50
C ASP A 190 1.64 -3.30 16.48
N GLN A 191 0.73 -3.35 17.47
CA GLN A 191 -0.43 -4.25 17.42
C GLN A 191 -1.43 -3.89 16.32
N LYS A 192 -1.61 -2.62 15.97
CA LYS A 192 -2.43 -2.21 14.83
C LYS A 192 -1.81 -2.67 13.51
N ILE A 193 -0.50 -2.45 13.34
CA ILE A 193 0.26 -2.91 12.16
C ILE A 193 0.16 -4.42 12.03
N LYS A 194 0.40 -5.17 13.11
CA LYS A 194 0.28 -6.62 13.14
C LYS A 194 -1.13 -7.10 12.79
N GLY A 195 -2.16 -6.42 13.30
CA GLY A 195 -3.55 -6.72 12.96
C GLY A 195 -3.79 -6.64 11.46
N MET A 196 -3.33 -5.57 10.80
CA MET A 196 -3.43 -5.41 9.35
C MET A 196 -2.63 -6.50 8.59
N ALA A 197 -1.38 -6.76 9.00
CA ALA A 197 -0.51 -7.74 8.36
C ALA A 197 -1.10 -9.16 8.41
N VAL A 198 -1.63 -9.57 9.56
CA VAL A 198 -2.29 -10.87 9.74
C VAL A 198 -3.60 -10.93 8.96
N ALA A 199 -4.40 -9.85 9.01
CA ALA A 199 -5.67 -9.77 8.30
C ALA A 199 -5.48 -9.85 6.78
N PHE A 200 -4.42 -9.28 6.22
CA PHE A 200 -4.14 -9.36 4.78
C PHE A 200 -4.09 -10.82 4.29
N GLY A 201 -3.66 -11.76 5.14
CA GLY A 201 -3.89 -13.17 4.94
C GLY A 201 -2.84 -13.92 4.11
N LEU A 202 -1.69 -13.33 3.82
CA LEU A 202 -0.55 -14.07 3.24
C LEU A 202 0.08 -15.00 4.28
N ASP A 203 0.67 -16.08 3.81
CA ASP A 203 1.27 -17.11 4.67
C ASP A 203 2.72 -16.81 5.11
N HIS A 204 3.30 -15.72 4.62
CA HIS A 204 4.63 -15.23 5.02
C HIS A 204 4.54 -13.78 5.48
N ILE A 205 5.03 -13.50 6.68
CA ILE A 205 5.13 -12.15 7.23
C ILE A 205 6.57 -11.89 7.64
N VAL A 206 7.18 -10.88 7.02
CA VAL A 206 8.53 -10.40 7.37
C VAL A 206 8.40 -9.36 8.47
N ILE A 207 8.89 -9.69 9.66
CA ILE A 207 9.01 -8.75 10.78
C ILE A 207 10.19 -7.83 10.47
N ASP A 208 9.91 -6.58 10.16
CA ASP A 208 10.93 -5.60 9.82
C ASP A 208 11.23 -4.70 11.01
N THR A 209 12.41 -4.92 11.60
CA THR A 209 12.92 -4.18 12.76
C THR A 209 14.00 -3.17 12.36
N GLY A 210 14.00 -2.74 11.10
CA GLY A 210 15.01 -1.81 10.60
C GLY A 210 15.06 -0.51 11.40
N PRO A 211 16.25 0.10 11.58
CA PRO A 211 16.39 1.35 12.33
C PRO A 211 15.60 2.52 11.72
N GLN A 212 15.23 2.43 10.46
CA GLN A 212 14.41 3.41 9.75
C GLN A 212 13.04 3.62 10.37
N TYR A 213 12.48 2.64 11.10
CA TYR A 213 11.16 2.73 11.70
C TYR A 213 11.16 3.36 13.11
N ALA A 214 12.32 3.40 13.74
CA ALA A 214 12.46 3.97 15.08
C ALA A 214 12.72 5.48 15.07
N SER A 215 13.49 5.99 14.11
CA SER A 215 13.83 7.41 13.97
C SER A 215 14.62 7.66 12.68
N GLY A 216 14.45 8.82 12.07
CA GLY A 216 15.22 9.23 10.90
C GLY A 216 14.35 9.78 9.77
N PRO A 217 14.98 10.27 8.69
CA PRO A 217 14.26 10.70 7.51
C PRO A 217 13.58 9.49 6.86
N SER A 218 12.33 9.63 6.48
CA SER A 218 11.63 8.61 5.72
C SER A 218 12.15 8.57 4.28
N LEU A 219 12.16 7.38 3.70
CA LEU A 219 12.53 7.14 2.30
C LEU A 219 11.43 6.40 1.54
N PHE A 220 10.62 5.61 2.27
CA PHE A 220 9.57 4.77 1.74
C PHE A 220 8.20 5.34 2.07
N SER A 221 7.17 4.95 1.34
CA SER A 221 5.80 5.40 1.57
C SER A 221 5.28 4.95 2.94
N ASP A 222 5.47 3.68 3.30
CA ASP A 222 5.08 3.10 4.59
C ASP A 222 5.81 3.76 5.76
N GLN A 223 7.12 3.95 5.65
CA GLN A 223 7.90 4.68 6.65
C GLN A 223 7.38 6.11 6.84
N THR A 224 7.01 6.77 5.73
CA THR A 224 6.44 8.12 5.77
C THR A 224 5.11 8.16 6.52
N ALA A 225 4.29 7.13 6.40
CA ALA A 225 3.07 6.97 7.18
C ALA A 225 3.39 6.70 8.67
N LEU A 226 4.30 5.77 8.96
CA LEU A 226 4.66 5.39 10.33
C LEU A 226 5.18 6.55 11.17
N VAL A 227 6.08 7.39 10.61
CA VAL A 227 6.61 8.57 11.33
C VAL A 227 5.55 9.66 11.57
N ARG A 228 4.39 9.55 10.92
CA ARG A 228 3.19 10.38 11.11
C ARG A 228 2.17 9.76 12.07
N GLY A 229 2.49 8.60 12.65
CA GLY A 229 1.59 7.87 13.53
C GLY A 229 0.47 7.12 12.79
N ILE A 230 0.65 6.85 11.50
CA ILE A 230 -0.30 6.13 10.66
C ILE A 230 0.18 4.69 10.50
N PRO A 231 -0.54 3.67 11.04
CA PRO A 231 -0.20 2.27 10.86
C PRO A 231 -0.15 1.90 9.38
N ALA A 232 0.96 1.29 8.95
CA ALA A 232 1.19 0.93 7.56
C ALA A 232 1.80 -0.47 7.43
N ILE A 233 1.47 -1.15 6.34
CA ILE A 233 2.11 -2.39 5.90
C ILE A 233 2.48 -2.25 4.43
N THR A 234 3.52 -2.98 4.00
CA THR A 234 3.85 -3.16 2.59
C THR A 234 3.59 -4.62 2.21
N THR A 235 2.97 -4.84 1.07
CA THR A 235 2.61 -6.19 0.62
C THR A 235 3.25 -6.49 -0.73
N GLU A 236 3.66 -7.75 -0.91
CA GLU A 236 4.22 -8.23 -2.16
C GLU A 236 3.32 -9.33 -2.70
N THR A 237 2.60 -9.05 -3.81
CA THR A 237 1.61 -9.97 -4.39
C THR A 237 1.79 -10.12 -5.89
N GLY A 238 2.59 -11.09 -6.29
CA GLY A 238 2.92 -11.35 -7.70
C GLY A 238 4.42 -11.35 -7.95
N GLN A 239 4.81 -11.62 -9.18
CA GLN A 239 6.23 -11.82 -9.52
C GLN A 239 6.52 -11.52 -10.98
N SER A 240 7.78 -11.16 -11.28
CA SER A 240 8.35 -11.08 -12.63
C SER A 240 7.53 -10.24 -13.62
N GLY A 241 6.91 -9.15 -13.14
CA GLY A 241 6.06 -8.30 -13.97
C GLY A 241 4.86 -9.04 -14.57
N SER A 242 4.39 -10.11 -13.92
CA SER A 242 3.27 -10.92 -14.39
C SER A 242 1.94 -10.17 -14.25
N ASN A 243 1.08 -10.31 -15.25
CA ASN A 243 -0.32 -9.87 -15.16
C ASN A 243 -1.27 -11.08 -15.01
N ASP A 244 -0.82 -12.16 -14.35
CA ASP A 244 -1.67 -13.31 -14.06
C ASP A 244 -2.78 -12.90 -13.09
N PRO A 245 -4.08 -13.14 -13.43
CA PRO A 245 -5.21 -12.81 -12.55
C PRO A 245 -5.13 -13.42 -11.16
N HIS A 246 -4.42 -14.55 -10.98
CA HIS A 246 -4.21 -15.16 -9.68
C HIS A 246 -3.58 -14.18 -8.68
N TRP A 247 -2.59 -13.39 -9.11
CA TRP A 247 -1.90 -12.47 -8.22
C TRP A 247 -2.75 -11.25 -7.86
N SER A 248 -3.51 -10.72 -8.82
CA SER A 248 -4.44 -9.62 -8.53
C SER A 248 -5.59 -10.06 -7.63
N GLU A 249 -6.11 -11.28 -7.78
CA GLU A 249 -7.10 -11.84 -6.86
C GLU A 249 -6.54 -12.04 -5.45
N LEU A 250 -5.27 -12.45 -5.33
CA LEU A 250 -4.59 -12.57 -4.04
C LEU A 250 -4.49 -11.21 -3.33
N ALA A 251 -4.03 -10.17 -4.02
CA ALA A 251 -3.98 -8.80 -3.51
C ALA A 251 -5.37 -8.30 -3.11
N LYS A 252 -6.36 -8.48 -3.99
CA LYS A 252 -7.75 -8.09 -3.77
C LYS A 252 -8.34 -8.76 -2.52
N SER A 253 -8.12 -10.05 -2.36
CA SER A 253 -8.59 -10.82 -1.20
C SER A 253 -7.99 -10.28 0.10
N GLY A 254 -6.70 -9.92 0.10
CA GLY A 254 -6.03 -9.32 1.23
C GLY A 254 -6.61 -7.95 1.59
N ILE A 255 -6.87 -7.09 0.60
CA ILE A 255 -7.49 -5.78 0.80
C ILE A 255 -8.89 -5.94 1.41
N TRP A 256 -9.73 -6.86 0.90
CA TRP A 256 -11.05 -7.13 1.47
C TRP A 256 -10.98 -7.59 2.92
N ASN A 257 -9.99 -8.41 3.29
CA ASN A 257 -9.81 -8.85 4.66
C ASN A 257 -9.40 -7.69 5.58
N VAL A 258 -8.50 -6.79 5.14
CA VAL A 258 -8.14 -5.60 5.93
C VAL A 258 -9.34 -4.66 6.07
N LEU A 259 -10.16 -4.44 5.03
CA LEU A 259 -11.40 -3.66 5.13
C LEU A 259 -12.36 -4.24 6.19
N ARG A 260 -12.49 -5.58 6.28
CA ARG A 260 -13.30 -6.26 7.32
C ARG A 260 -12.66 -6.11 8.70
N HIS A 261 -11.34 -6.28 8.80
CA HIS A 261 -10.57 -6.09 10.03
C HIS A 261 -10.79 -4.70 10.63
N LEU A 262 -10.71 -3.67 9.79
CA LEU A 262 -10.95 -2.28 10.17
C LEU A 262 -12.46 -1.96 10.34
N ARG A 263 -13.34 -2.95 10.12
CA ARG A 263 -14.80 -2.79 10.19
C ARG A 263 -15.35 -1.71 9.26
N MET A 264 -14.70 -1.54 8.12
CA MET A 264 -15.12 -0.61 7.09
C MET A 264 -16.21 -1.20 6.19
N VAL A 265 -16.26 -2.52 6.05
CA VAL A 265 -17.28 -3.26 5.28
C VAL A 265 -17.86 -4.40 6.11
N PRO A 266 -19.09 -4.86 5.80
CA PRO A 266 -19.68 -6.04 6.45
C PRO A 266 -18.88 -7.32 6.18
N GLY A 267 -19.00 -8.29 7.08
CA GLY A 267 -18.40 -9.62 6.95
C GLY A 267 -17.35 -9.90 8.03
N VAL A 268 -16.76 -11.06 7.93
CA VAL A 268 -15.68 -11.51 8.83
C VAL A 268 -14.40 -11.71 8.03
N GLU A 269 -13.28 -11.49 8.71
CA GLU A 269 -11.96 -11.81 8.16
C GLU A 269 -11.86 -13.32 7.87
N ILE A 270 -11.11 -13.66 6.84
CA ILE A 270 -10.75 -15.06 6.55
C ILE A 270 -9.27 -15.21 6.96
N PRO A 271 -9.00 -15.64 8.21
CA PRO A 271 -7.63 -15.68 8.70
C PRO A 271 -6.85 -16.78 8.01
N ASN A 272 -5.57 -16.52 7.73
CA ASN A 272 -4.61 -17.57 7.43
C ASN A 272 -4.06 -18.14 8.74
N LEU A 273 -4.26 -19.44 8.99
CA LEU A 273 -3.83 -20.10 10.22
C LEU A 273 -2.38 -20.65 10.14
N GLY A 274 -1.76 -20.59 8.98
CA GLY A 274 -0.43 -21.16 8.71
C GLY A 274 0.64 -20.10 8.46
N ILE A 275 0.73 -19.04 9.30
CA ILE A 275 1.70 -17.96 9.07
C ILE A 275 3.12 -18.41 9.43
N THR A 276 4.02 -18.26 8.47
CA THR A 276 5.47 -18.33 8.66
C THR A 276 6.02 -16.95 8.98
N TRP A 277 6.46 -16.74 10.21
CA TRP A 277 7.09 -15.50 10.64
C TRP A 277 8.55 -15.48 10.22
N LEU A 278 8.95 -14.43 9.52
CA LEU A 278 10.29 -14.24 8.98
C LEU A 278 10.98 -13.06 9.67
N THR A 279 12.27 -13.20 9.91
CA THR A 279 13.10 -12.18 10.58
C THR A 279 14.43 -12.02 9.85
N ASP A 280 15.21 -11.02 10.23
CA ASP A 280 16.62 -10.84 9.82
C ASP A 280 16.81 -11.03 8.31
N TYR A 281 16.00 -10.36 7.50
CA TYR A 281 16.19 -10.48 6.06
C TYR A 281 17.48 -9.83 5.58
N GLN A 282 18.04 -10.40 4.52
CA GLN A 282 19.24 -9.88 3.86
C GLN A 282 19.08 -9.94 2.34
N VAL A 283 19.37 -8.82 1.71
CA VAL A 283 19.51 -8.75 0.26
C VAL A 283 20.92 -9.21 -0.12
N VAL A 284 21.00 -10.28 -0.90
CA VAL A 284 22.25 -10.81 -1.46
C VAL A 284 22.55 -10.08 -2.75
N LYS A 285 23.70 -9.43 -2.83
CA LYS A 285 24.10 -8.59 -3.96
C LYS A 285 25.15 -9.27 -4.84
N SER A 286 25.12 -8.96 -6.13
CA SER A 286 26.12 -9.44 -7.08
C SER A 286 27.49 -8.78 -6.84
N PRO A 287 28.58 -9.55 -6.74
CA PRO A 287 29.93 -9.01 -6.57
C PRO A 287 30.52 -8.45 -7.85
N ALA A 288 29.94 -8.76 -9.02
CA ALA A 288 30.41 -8.29 -10.33
C ALA A 288 29.24 -8.17 -11.30
N SER A 289 29.45 -7.45 -12.41
CA SER A 289 28.50 -7.41 -13.52
C SER A 289 28.64 -8.66 -14.39
N GLY A 290 27.52 -9.15 -14.95
CA GLY A 290 27.52 -10.33 -15.80
C GLY A 290 26.12 -10.91 -16.02
N ILE A 291 26.06 -12.22 -16.21
CA ILE A 291 24.86 -12.99 -16.41
C ILE A 291 24.66 -13.88 -15.19
N PHE A 292 23.59 -13.65 -14.44
CA PHE A 292 23.22 -14.49 -13.30
C PHE A 292 22.36 -15.68 -13.76
N LYS A 293 22.74 -16.86 -13.34
CA LYS A 293 22.02 -18.12 -13.56
C LYS A 293 21.53 -18.64 -12.22
N PRO A 294 20.25 -18.45 -11.86
CA PRO A 294 19.72 -18.89 -10.59
C PRO A 294 19.75 -20.43 -10.48
N ALA A 295 20.09 -20.94 -9.30
CA ALA A 295 20.08 -22.35 -8.93
C ALA A 295 19.07 -22.67 -7.83
N THR A 296 18.28 -21.69 -7.44
CA THR A 296 17.21 -21.78 -6.43
C THR A 296 15.94 -21.15 -6.96
N LYS A 297 14.87 -21.19 -6.16
CA LYS A 297 13.59 -20.55 -6.45
C LYS A 297 13.08 -19.82 -5.22
N ASP A 298 12.21 -18.85 -5.44
CA ASP A 298 11.42 -18.19 -4.41
C ASP A 298 10.62 -19.21 -3.58
N GLY A 299 10.44 -18.93 -2.30
CA GLY A 299 9.75 -19.79 -1.34
C GLY A 299 10.54 -21.02 -0.87
N TYR A 300 11.69 -21.33 -1.45
CA TYR A 300 12.49 -22.47 -1.01
C TYR A 300 13.23 -22.15 0.30
N THR A 301 13.21 -23.12 1.23
CA THR A 301 14.08 -23.11 2.41
C THR A 301 15.43 -23.71 2.03
N VAL A 302 16.50 -23.02 2.33
CA VAL A 302 17.87 -23.43 2.04
C VAL A 302 18.74 -23.37 3.30
N THR A 303 19.81 -24.16 3.33
CA THR A 303 20.82 -24.11 4.39
C THR A 303 21.91 -23.11 4.06
N LYS A 304 22.60 -22.58 5.08
CA LYS A 304 23.79 -21.74 4.91
C LYS A 304 24.80 -22.41 3.96
N GLY A 305 25.29 -21.64 2.99
CA GLY A 305 26.23 -22.11 1.98
C GLY A 305 25.60 -22.79 0.76
N ALA A 306 24.27 -23.03 0.75
CA ALA A 306 23.58 -23.56 -0.43
C ALA A 306 23.78 -22.63 -1.64
N LEU A 307 23.86 -23.21 -2.83
CA LEU A 307 24.05 -22.45 -4.08
C LEU A 307 22.76 -21.69 -4.42
N LEU A 308 22.83 -20.36 -4.48
CA LEU A 308 21.74 -19.50 -4.94
C LEU A 308 21.79 -19.35 -6.45
N GLY A 309 22.98 -19.28 -7.03
CA GLY A 309 23.18 -19.17 -8.47
C GLY A 309 24.66 -19.04 -8.84
N VAL A 310 24.89 -19.00 -10.13
CA VAL A 310 26.23 -18.82 -10.72
C VAL A 310 26.24 -17.54 -11.54
N LEU A 311 27.21 -16.69 -11.28
CA LEU A 311 27.50 -15.51 -12.09
C LEU A 311 28.54 -15.90 -13.15
N VAL A 312 28.20 -15.66 -14.43
CA VAL A 312 29.12 -15.89 -15.55
C VAL A 312 29.37 -14.57 -16.30
N ASP A 313 30.49 -14.52 -17.04
CA ASP A 313 30.80 -13.43 -17.93
C ASP A 313 29.94 -13.50 -19.23
N PHE A 314 30.12 -12.53 -20.11
CA PHE A 314 29.35 -12.47 -21.36
C PHE A 314 29.74 -13.56 -22.39
N PHE A 315 30.79 -14.35 -22.09
CA PHE A 315 31.21 -15.50 -22.89
C PHE A 315 30.79 -16.83 -22.26
N GLY A 316 30.17 -16.81 -21.04
CA GLY A 316 29.69 -17.99 -20.33
C GLY A 316 30.71 -18.59 -19.34
N ASN A 317 31.89 -17.99 -19.15
CA ASN A 317 32.85 -18.45 -18.16
C ASN A 317 32.39 -18.10 -16.74
N GLU A 318 32.55 -19.03 -15.80
CA GLU A 318 32.20 -18.79 -14.38
C GLU A 318 33.07 -17.67 -13.78
N ILE A 319 32.42 -16.61 -13.28
CA ILE A 319 33.05 -15.58 -12.47
C ILE A 319 33.07 -16.03 -11.02
N THR A 320 31.87 -16.42 -10.49
CA THR A 320 31.74 -16.85 -9.10
C THR A 320 30.40 -17.56 -8.83
N LYS A 321 30.36 -18.32 -7.74
CA LYS A 321 29.16 -18.93 -7.17
C LYS A 321 28.62 -18.07 -6.04
N ILE A 322 27.36 -17.67 -6.15
CA ILE A 322 26.66 -16.92 -5.10
C ILE A 322 25.95 -17.91 -4.19
N ARG A 323 26.19 -17.81 -2.88
CA ARG A 323 25.72 -18.78 -1.88
C ARG A 323 24.91 -18.10 -0.79
N ALA A 324 24.00 -18.88 -0.17
CA ALA A 324 23.18 -18.47 0.96
C ALA A 324 24.05 -18.05 2.16
N PRO A 325 23.90 -16.81 2.67
CA PRO A 325 24.68 -16.32 3.82
C PRO A 325 24.29 -17.01 5.14
N PHE A 326 23.06 -17.47 5.25
CA PHE A 326 22.49 -18.19 6.39
C PHE A 326 21.43 -19.20 5.93
N SER A 327 20.92 -20.02 6.85
CA SER A 327 19.79 -20.92 6.58
C SER A 327 18.48 -20.14 6.72
N GLY A 328 17.55 -20.29 5.76
CA GLY A 328 16.29 -19.53 5.76
C GLY A 328 15.50 -19.71 4.47
N VAL A 329 14.48 -18.88 4.30
CA VAL A 329 13.60 -18.85 3.12
C VAL A 329 14.13 -17.85 2.08
N ILE A 330 14.03 -18.21 0.81
CA ILE A 330 14.24 -17.31 -0.32
C ILE A 330 12.96 -16.50 -0.51
N ASN A 331 12.98 -15.21 -0.20
CA ASN A 331 11.85 -14.30 -0.45
C ASN A 331 11.69 -14.03 -1.93
N TYR A 332 12.78 -13.66 -2.60
CA TYR A 332 12.86 -13.56 -4.04
C TYR A 332 14.24 -13.95 -4.59
N VAL A 333 14.27 -14.29 -5.86
CA VAL A 333 15.48 -14.44 -6.67
C VAL A 333 15.25 -13.76 -8.01
N ILE A 334 16.28 -13.11 -8.58
CA ILE A 334 16.11 -12.48 -9.89
C ILE A 334 15.89 -13.55 -10.98
N SER A 335 14.90 -13.29 -11.84
CA SER A 335 14.47 -14.18 -12.92
C SER A 335 15.05 -13.78 -14.30
N THR A 336 15.59 -12.58 -14.40
CA THR A 336 16.23 -12.08 -15.63
C THR A 336 17.75 -12.21 -15.56
N PRO A 337 18.41 -12.55 -16.68
CA PRO A 337 19.84 -12.86 -16.67
C PRO A 337 20.80 -11.72 -16.34
N PRO A 338 20.58 -10.46 -16.83
CA PRO A 338 21.56 -9.41 -16.63
C PRO A 338 21.62 -8.94 -15.18
N VAL A 339 22.81 -8.70 -14.69
CA VAL A 339 23.04 -8.09 -13.37
C VAL A 339 24.26 -7.22 -13.41
N THR A 340 24.19 -6.06 -12.72
CA THR A 340 25.31 -5.16 -12.52
C THR A 340 25.92 -5.40 -11.13
N LYS A 341 27.19 -5.11 -10.97
CA LYS A 341 27.87 -5.17 -9.66
C LYS A 341 27.12 -4.34 -8.60
N GLY A 342 26.77 -4.98 -7.49
CA GLY A 342 26.06 -4.35 -6.37
C GLY A 342 24.54 -4.47 -6.46
N GLU A 343 23.98 -4.88 -7.59
CA GLU A 343 22.54 -5.14 -7.70
C GLU A 343 22.10 -6.36 -6.90
N PRO A 344 20.86 -6.38 -6.39
CA PRO A 344 20.24 -7.54 -5.77
C PRO A 344 20.19 -8.73 -6.71
N VAL A 345 20.47 -9.94 -6.20
CA VAL A 345 20.25 -11.21 -6.92
C VAL A 345 19.29 -12.13 -6.18
N ALA A 346 19.11 -11.94 -4.88
CA ALA A 346 18.13 -12.63 -4.06
C ALA A 346 17.90 -11.87 -2.76
N MET A 347 16.77 -12.11 -2.12
CA MET A 347 16.53 -11.76 -0.72
C MET A 347 16.20 -13.03 0.05
N MET A 348 16.74 -13.13 1.25
CA MET A 348 16.51 -14.25 2.16
C MET A 348 16.10 -13.75 3.53
N SER A 349 15.25 -14.51 4.21
CA SER A 349 14.84 -14.27 5.60
C SER A 349 15.06 -15.51 6.46
N LYS A 350 15.36 -15.30 7.75
CA LYS A 350 15.34 -16.40 8.72
C LYS A 350 13.89 -16.72 9.10
N ILE A 351 13.61 -17.97 9.41
CA ILE A 351 12.34 -18.39 10.00
C ILE A 351 12.43 -18.17 11.51
N GLN A 352 11.45 -17.48 12.10
CA GLN A 352 11.42 -17.24 13.55
C GLN A 352 11.32 -18.57 14.31
N GLY A 353 12.23 -18.79 15.25
CA GLY A 353 12.23 -19.99 16.09
C GLY A 353 12.97 -21.20 15.51
N HIS A 354 13.72 -21.02 14.43
CA HIS A 354 14.59 -22.05 13.84
C HIS A 354 16.05 -21.63 13.80
#